data_d891954bd13642444f75e49236b37bed
#
_entry.id   d891954bd13642444f75e49236b37bed
#
_cell.length_a   1.000
_cell.length_b   1.000
_cell.length_c   1.000
_cell.angle_alpha   90.00
_cell.angle_beta   90.00
_cell.angle_gamma   90.00
#
_symmetry.space_group_name_H-M   'P 1'
#
loop_
_entity.id
_entity.type
_entity.pdbx_description
1 polymer ?
#
loop_
_entity_poly.entity_id
_entity_poly.type
_entity_poly.pdbx_seq_one_letter_code
_entity_poly.pdbx_strand_id
1 'polypeptide(L)'
;MEVRLSLGGKRGTGKRVGFADIFWQDFPMRLKAYRHLIWDWNGTLLDDAWLCREIMNRQLLQRGLPVLSPEKYEEIFDFPVEKYYRAVGFDWSRESFQEAGTEFIVEYEKRRKECSLQPGAQGLLEKIAEGGWSQAVLSAYSHHSLDEFLGHFGVRKYFRSIAGSRDHYAAGKVEHGLKMLEELHVSPRETLLIGDTTHDAEVAKTMGVDCVLVPCGHNSRVRLQACGVVLVENLAAIRLD
;
A
#
# COMPACT_ATOMS: atom_id res chain seq x y z
N MET A 1 -5.78 9.51 26.39
CA MET A 1 -6.31 10.69 25.68
C MET A 1 -7.69 10.29 25.16
N GLU A 2 -8.71 10.73 25.87
CA GLU A 2 -10.12 10.35 25.53
C GLU A 2 -10.61 11.15 24.33
N VAL A 3 -11.02 10.45 23.28
CA VAL A 3 -11.74 11.06 22.16
C VAL A 3 -13.23 11.04 22.49
N ARG A 4 -13.79 12.20 22.76
CA ARG A 4 -15.22 12.40 23.03
C ARG A 4 -15.97 12.48 21.70
N LEU A 5 -16.61 11.38 21.30
CA LEU A 5 -17.59 11.37 20.20
C LEU A 5 -18.95 11.86 20.74
N SER A 6 -19.43 13.00 20.25
CA SER A 6 -20.76 13.53 20.54
C SER A 6 -21.77 12.81 19.65
N LEU A 7 -22.49 11.86 20.24
CA LEU A 7 -23.70 11.27 19.62
C LEU A 7 -24.93 12.01 20.14
N GLY A 8 -25.55 12.79 19.28
CA GLY A 8 -26.84 13.41 19.52
C GLY A 8 -27.98 12.39 19.44
N GLY A 9 -28.70 12.20 20.54
CA GLY A 9 -30.13 11.83 20.51
C GLY A 9 -30.54 10.45 20.97
N LYS A 10 -31.20 10.45 22.15
CA LYS A 10 -32.18 9.52 22.74
C LYS A 10 -31.62 8.46 23.72
N ARG A 11 -32.11 8.62 24.97
CA ARG A 11 -31.87 7.76 26.13
C ARG A 11 -32.40 6.34 25.85
N GLY A 12 -31.50 5.40 25.85
CA GLY A 12 -31.77 3.96 25.86
C GLY A 12 -30.71 3.27 26.71
N THR A 13 -31.14 2.42 27.61
CA THR A 13 -30.43 1.67 28.66
C THR A 13 -29.04 1.13 28.23
N GLY A 14 -28.01 1.56 28.95
CA GLY A 14 -26.62 1.25 28.65
C GLY A 14 -26.27 -0.23 28.80
N LYS A 15 -25.94 -0.87 27.71
CA LYS A 15 -25.00 -1.98 27.68
C LYS A 15 -23.61 -1.37 27.42
N ARG A 16 -22.66 -1.67 28.33
CA ARG A 16 -21.24 -1.39 28.07
C ARG A 16 -20.83 -2.28 26.92
N VAL A 17 -20.65 -1.68 25.74
CA VAL A 17 -20.02 -2.33 24.60
C VAL A 17 -18.51 -2.23 24.83
N GLY A 18 -17.85 -3.36 24.97
CA GLY A 18 -16.40 -3.42 25.09
C GLY A 18 -15.73 -2.89 23.81
N PHE A 19 -14.56 -2.28 23.93
CA PHE A 19 -13.77 -1.75 22.80
C PHE A 19 -13.47 -2.81 21.71
N ALA A 20 -13.68 -4.11 22.01
CA ALA A 20 -13.47 -5.23 21.08
C ALA A 20 -14.66 -5.51 20.15
N ASP A 21 -15.83 -4.88 20.36
CA ASP A 21 -17.05 -5.19 19.61
C ASP A 21 -17.42 -4.15 18.55
N ILE A 22 -16.57 -3.17 18.31
CA ILE A 22 -16.71 -2.26 17.18
C ILE A 22 -16.10 -2.96 15.96
N PHE A 23 -16.90 -3.83 15.34
CA PHE A 23 -16.59 -4.34 14.01
C PHE A 23 -16.55 -3.17 13.03
N TRP A 24 -15.38 -2.86 12.49
CA TRP A 24 -15.08 -1.82 11.52
C TRP A 24 -15.75 -2.03 10.15
N GLN A 25 -16.64 -3.02 10.03
CA GLN A 25 -17.17 -3.52 8.75
C GLN A 25 -18.24 -2.67 8.08
N ASP A 26 -18.80 -1.63 8.73
CA ASP A 26 -19.97 -0.92 8.19
C ASP A 26 -19.84 0.59 8.01
N PHE A 27 -18.63 1.16 8.12
CA PHE A 27 -18.43 2.57 7.77
C PHE A 27 -17.77 2.70 6.41
N PRO A 28 -18.51 3.03 5.35
CA PRO A 28 -17.88 3.37 4.08
C PRO A 28 -16.93 4.54 4.33
N MET A 29 -15.70 4.38 3.90
CA MET A 29 -14.68 5.44 3.95
C MET A 29 -15.17 6.60 3.08
N ARG A 30 -15.42 7.77 3.70
CA ARG A 30 -15.89 8.95 3.00
C ARG A 30 -14.72 9.86 2.65
N LEU A 31 -14.47 10.08 1.38
CA LEU A 31 -13.39 10.94 0.91
C LEU A 31 -13.64 12.44 1.11
N LYS A 32 -14.85 12.86 1.47
CA LYS A 32 -15.20 14.29 1.65
C LYS A 32 -14.31 15.07 2.62
N ALA A 33 -13.71 14.39 3.60
CA ALA A 33 -12.79 15.02 4.54
C ALA A 33 -11.42 15.34 3.91
N TYR A 34 -11.10 14.75 2.79
CA TYR A 34 -9.81 14.85 2.14
C TYR A 34 -9.91 15.63 0.83
N ARG A 35 -8.81 16.26 0.44
CA ARG A 35 -8.65 16.97 -0.83
C ARG A 35 -7.58 16.36 -1.70
N HIS A 36 -6.70 15.56 -1.08
CA HIS A 36 -5.57 14.96 -1.75
C HIS A 36 -5.44 13.49 -1.36
N LEU A 37 -5.22 12.61 -2.36
CA LEU A 37 -5.06 11.18 -2.19
C LEU A 37 -3.67 10.77 -2.66
N ILE A 38 -2.97 10.03 -1.82
CA ILE A 38 -1.68 9.42 -2.15
C ILE A 38 -1.89 7.91 -2.24
N TRP A 39 -1.58 7.35 -3.38
CA TRP A 39 -1.70 5.92 -3.66
C TRP A 39 -0.33 5.26 -3.57
N ASP A 40 -0.23 4.14 -2.88
CA ASP A 40 0.80 3.18 -3.17
C ASP A 40 0.52 2.50 -4.52
N TRP A 41 1.56 1.89 -5.12
CA TRP A 41 1.44 1.28 -6.44
C TRP A 41 1.35 -0.24 -6.39
N ASN A 42 2.45 -0.92 -5.98
CA ASN A 42 2.56 -2.37 -5.99
C ASN A 42 1.65 -2.98 -4.91
N GLY A 43 0.80 -3.92 -5.29
CA GLY A 43 -0.19 -4.52 -4.40
C GLY A 43 -1.45 -3.68 -4.21
N THR A 44 -1.36 -2.34 -4.29
CA THR A 44 -2.49 -1.43 -4.05
C THR A 44 -3.27 -1.11 -5.32
N LEU A 45 -2.64 -0.49 -6.32
CA LEU A 45 -3.24 -0.21 -7.63
C LEU A 45 -2.90 -1.27 -8.66
N LEU A 46 -1.73 -1.89 -8.54
CA LEU A 46 -1.23 -2.98 -9.38
C LEU A 46 -1.43 -4.32 -8.66
N ASP A 47 -1.99 -5.30 -9.34
CA ASP A 47 -2.11 -6.69 -8.87
C ASP A 47 -0.85 -7.47 -9.25
N ASP A 48 0.20 -7.35 -8.43
CA ASP A 48 1.51 -7.96 -8.68
C ASP A 48 2.04 -8.84 -7.55
N ALA A 49 1.33 -8.96 -6.43
CA ALA A 49 1.76 -9.80 -5.30
C ALA A 49 1.99 -11.27 -5.70
N TRP A 50 1.17 -11.79 -6.62
CA TRP A 50 1.32 -13.13 -7.18
C TRP A 50 2.64 -13.29 -7.94
N LEU A 51 3.03 -12.28 -8.75
CA LEU A 51 4.28 -12.29 -9.51
C LEU A 51 5.49 -12.19 -8.58
N CYS A 52 5.42 -11.29 -7.60
CA CYS A 52 6.48 -11.13 -6.59
C CYS A 52 6.74 -12.45 -5.85
N ARG A 53 5.67 -13.14 -5.42
CA ARG A 53 5.76 -14.45 -4.78
C ARG A 53 6.32 -15.53 -5.72
N GLU A 54 5.91 -15.54 -6.98
CA GLU A 54 6.39 -16.50 -7.96
C GLU A 54 7.90 -16.35 -8.22
N ILE A 55 8.37 -15.12 -8.39
CA ILE A 55 9.80 -14.83 -8.57
C ILE A 55 10.57 -15.23 -7.32
N MET A 56 10.10 -14.86 -6.13
CA MET A 56 10.72 -15.28 -4.88
C MET A 56 10.78 -16.81 -4.76
N ASN A 57 9.70 -17.50 -5.07
CA ASN A 57 9.66 -18.97 -5.02
C ASN A 57 10.67 -19.60 -5.98
N ARG A 58 10.87 -19.01 -7.14
CA ARG A 58 11.93 -19.45 -8.07
C ARG A 58 13.32 -19.29 -7.46
N GLN A 59 13.61 -18.15 -6.83
CA GLN A 59 14.88 -17.92 -6.15
C GLN A 59 15.08 -18.89 -4.97
N LEU A 60 14.03 -19.17 -4.20
CA LEU A 60 14.06 -20.15 -3.09
C LEU A 60 14.37 -21.55 -3.60
N LEU A 61 13.71 -22.00 -4.66
CA LEU A 61 13.98 -23.32 -5.27
C LEU A 61 15.42 -23.46 -5.75
N GLN A 62 15.99 -22.43 -6.37
CA GLN A 62 17.39 -22.42 -6.83
C GLN A 62 18.38 -22.57 -5.66
N ARG A 63 17.99 -22.16 -4.45
CA ARG A 63 18.79 -22.25 -3.22
C ARG A 63 18.45 -23.46 -2.35
N GLY A 64 17.53 -24.33 -2.81
CA GLY A 64 17.06 -25.48 -2.04
C GLY A 64 16.24 -25.11 -0.81
N LEU A 65 15.62 -23.91 -0.81
CA LEU A 65 14.79 -23.40 0.27
C LEU A 65 13.29 -23.70 0.02
N PRO A 66 12.48 -23.79 1.09
CA PRO A 66 11.05 -24.02 0.98
C PRO A 66 10.33 -22.88 0.24
N VAL A 67 9.41 -23.21 -0.68
CA VAL A 67 8.56 -22.26 -1.35
C VAL A 67 7.45 -21.72 -0.44
N LEU A 68 6.96 -20.53 -0.76
CA LEU A 68 5.92 -19.85 -0.01
C LEU A 68 4.54 -20.10 -0.65
N SER A 69 3.56 -20.49 0.18
CA SER A 69 2.16 -20.37 -0.20
C SER A 69 1.74 -18.89 -0.27
N PRO A 70 0.60 -18.53 -0.91
CA PRO A 70 0.08 -17.18 -0.88
C PRO A 70 -0.04 -16.61 0.55
N GLU A 71 -0.66 -17.39 1.45
CA GLU A 71 -0.91 -17.00 2.84
C GLU A 71 0.41 -16.77 3.58
N LYS A 72 1.41 -17.66 3.35
CA LYS A 72 2.72 -17.52 4.00
C LYS A 72 3.47 -16.30 3.47
N TYR A 73 3.38 -16.00 2.19
CA TYR A 73 3.94 -14.79 1.60
C TYR A 73 3.36 -13.54 2.28
N GLU A 74 2.04 -13.41 2.32
CA GLU A 74 1.34 -12.27 2.90
C GLU A 74 1.59 -12.12 4.41
N GLU A 75 1.82 -13.23 5.11
CA GLU A 75 2.15 -13.24 6.55
C GLU A 75 3.54 -12.64 6.82
N ILE A 76 4.53 -12.92 5.95
CA ILE A 76 5.93 -12.64 6.25
C ILE A 76 6.56 -11.52 5.41
N PHE A 77 5.92 -11.11 4.29
CA PHE A 77 6.44 -10.02 3.48
C PHE A 77 6.48 -8.72 4.31
N ASP A 78 7.64 -8.08 4.36
CA ASP A 78 7.85 -6.90 5.20
C ASP A 78 8.94 -5.97 4.65
N PHE A 79 8.97 -4.74 5.16
CA PHE A 79 10.03 -3.78 4.96
C PHE A 79 10.88 -3.59 6.22
N PRO A 80 12.18 -3.32 6.07
CA PRO A 80 12.95 -3.35 4.82
C PRO A 80 13.01 -4.75 4.22
N VAL A 81 12.98 -4.83 2.90
CA VAL A 81 12.92 -6.09 2.13
C VAL A 81 14.04 -7.08 2.51
N GLU A 82 15.20 -6.60 2.98
CA GLU A 82 16.28 -7.45 3.47
C GLU A 82 15.84 -8.37 4.64
N LYS A 83 14.98 -7.87 5.54
CA LYS A 83 14.42 -8.69 6.64
C LYS A 83 13.56 -9.82 6.10
N TYR A 84 12.74 -9.53 5.10
CA TYR A 84 11.92 -10.54 4.43
C TYR A 84 12.78 -11.64 3.79
N TYR A 85 13.85 -11.27 3.06
CA TYR A 85 14.77 -12.26 2.50
C TYR A 85 15.40 -13.17 3.57
N ARG A 86 15.83 -12.59 4.69
CA ARG A 86 16.34 -13.38 5.84
C ARG A 86 15.26 -14.32 6.40
N ALA A 87 14.04 -13.84 6.52
CA ALA A 87 12.94 -14.63 7.08
C ALA A 87 12.57 -15.83 6.20
N VAL A 88 12.79 -15.75 4.89
CA VAL A 88 12.57 -16.87 3.96
C VAL A 88 13.79 -17.76 3.78
N GLY A 89 14.91 -17.49 4.48
CA GLY A 89 16.04 -18.38 4.60
C GLY A 89 17.29 -18.02 3.78
N PHE A 90 17.36 -16.81 3.19
CA PHE A 90 18.59 -16.37 2.53
C PHE A 90 19.74 -16.22 3.54
N ASP A 91 20.92 -16.68 3.13
CA ASP A 91 22.13 -16.69 3.94
C ASP A 91 23.18 -15.73 3.36
N TRP A 92 23.34 -14.59 4.00
CA TRP A 92 24.28 -13.54 3.56
C TRP A 92 25.76 -13.91 3.75
N SER A 93 26.08 -15.11 4.27
CA SER A 93 27.44 -15.64 4.23
C SER A 93 27.80 -16.27 2.87
N ARG A 94 26.77 -16.55 2.03
CA ARG A 94 26.92 -17.22 0.73
C ARG A 94 26.75 -16.28 -0.46
N GLU A 95 25.94 -15.26 -0.29
CA GLU A 95 25.62 -14.24 -1.30
C GLU A 95 25.29 -12.92 -0.64
N SER A 96 25.35 -11.82 -1.36
CA SER A 96 24.90 -10.53 -0.83
C SER A 96 23.40 -10.30 -1.07
N PHE A 97 22.78 -9.50 -0.20
CA PHE A 97 21.41 -9.02 -0.43
C PHE A 97 21.27 -8.30 -1.79
N GLN A 98 22.30 -7.56 -2.18
CA GLN A 98 22.30 -6.82 -3.45
C GLN A 98 22.25 -7.75 -4.66
N GLU A 99 22.99 -8.88 -4.65
CA GLU A 99 22.93 -9.89 -5.72
C GLU A 99 21.54 -10.51 -5.82
N ALA A 100 21.00 -11.02 -4.69
CA ALA A 100 19.67 -11.61 -4.66
C ALA A 100 18.56 -10.61 -5.03
N GLY A 101 18.65 -9.37 -4.55
CA GLY A 101 17.71 -8.30 -4.90
C GLY A 101 17.77 -7.91 -6.37
N THR A 102 18.98 -7.85 -6.95
CA THR A 102 19.17 -7.57 -8.40
C THR A 102 18.56 -8.68 -9.25
N GLU A 103 18.77 -9.95 -8.88
CA GLU A 103 18.16 -11.11 -9.54
C GLU A 103 16.62 -10.97 -9.56
N PHE A 104 16.02 -10.62 -8.43
CA PHE A 104 14.59 -10.39 -8.32
C PHE A 104 14.13 -9.27 -9.26
N ILE A 105 14.76 -8.10 -9.19
CA ILE A 105 14.37 -6.93 -9.99
C ILE A 105 14.50 -7.21 -11.48
N VAL A 106 15.56 -7.86 -11.93
CA VAL A 106 15.74 -8.22 -13.34
C VAL A 106 14.60 -9.11 -13.83
N GLU A 107 14.18 -10.08 -13.06
CA GLU A 107 13.08 -10.96 -13.44
C GLU A 107 11.72 -10.25 -13.37
N TYR A 108 11.50 -9.41 -12.36
CA TYR A 108 10.29 -8.60 -12.23
C TYR A 108 10.13 -7.63 -13.42
N GLU A 109 11.18 -6.92 -13.80
CA GLU A 109 11.14 -5.98 -14.94
C GLU A 109 10.80 -6.67 -16.27
N LYS A 110 11.23 -7.92 -16.45
CA LYS A 110 10.88 -8.72 -17.65
C LYS A 110 9.40 -9.08 -17.68
N ARG A 111 8.82 -9.36 -16.51
CA ARG A 111 7.51 -9.98 -16.38
C ARG A 111 6.41 -9.04 -15.89
N ARG A 112 6.75 -7.84 -15.39
CA ARG A 112 5.79 -6.90 -14.80
C ARG A 112 4.57 -6.59 -15.68
N LYS A 113 4.71 -6.70 -17.02
CA LYS A 113 3.62 -6.49 -17.98
C LYS A 113 2.61 -7.66 -18.04
N GLU A 114 2.89 -8.76 -17.33
CA GLU A 114 1.91 -9.83 -17.11
C GLU A 114 0.88 -9.44 -16.03
N CYS A 115 1.20 -8.44 -15.19
CA CYS A 115 0.31 -7.93 -14.16
C CYS A 115 -0.80 -7.06 -14.77
N SER A 116 -1.88 -6.90 -14.02
CA SER A 116 -3.01 -6.01 -14.34
C SER A 116 -3.24 -5.02 -13.19
N LEU A 117 -4.06 -4.00 -13.43
CA LEU A 117 -4.55 -3.18 -12.34
C LEU A 117 -5.47 -3.99 -11.43
N GLN A 118 -5.49 -3.66 -10.14
CA GLN A 118 -6.47 -4.20 -9.21
C GLN A 118 -7.90 -3.99 -9.71
N PRO A 119 -8.82 -4.94 -9.46
CA PRO A 119 -10.20 -4.81 -9.88
C PRO A 119 -10.83 -3.49 -9.45
N GLY A 120 -11.32 -2.72 -10.41
CA GLY A 120 -11.96 -1.43 -10.19
C GLY A 120 -11.02 -0.24 -10.02
N ALA A 121 -9.69 -0.42 -9.96
CA ALA A 121 -8.73 0.65 -9.73
C ALA A 121 -8.86 1.78 -10.75
N GLN A 122 -8.88 1.48 -12.05
CA GLN A 122 -8.97 2.49 -13.10
C GLN A 122 -10.24 3.34 -12.98
N GLY A 123 -11.40 2.69 -12.82
CA GLY A 123 -12.67 3.39 -12.68
C GLY A 123 -12.77 4.22 -11.40
N LEU A 124 -12.11 3.81 -10.31
CA LEU A 124 -12.03 4.58 -9.08
C LEU A 124 -11.16 5.83 -9.27
N LEU A 125 -9.98 5.70 -9.87
CA LEU A 125 -9.09 6.83 -10.18
C LEU A 125 -9.77 7.89 -11.06
N GLU A 126 -10.52 7.43 -12.07
CA GLU A 126 -11.30 8.31 -12.95
C GLU A 126 -12.38 9.07 -12.21
N LYS A 127 -13.24 8.39 -11.44
CA LYS A 127 -14.29 9.02 -10.63
C LYS A 127 -13.74 10.02 -9.62
N ILE A 128 -12.61 9.72 -8.99
CA ILE A 128 -11.92 10.61 -8.05
C ILE A 128 -11.47 11.88 -8.79
N ALA A 129 -10.87 11.74 -9.98
CA ALA A 129 -10.45 12.87 -10.80
C ALA A 129 -11.64 13.74 -11.25
N GLU A 130 -12.74 13.11 -11.71
CA GLU A 130 -13.98 13.79 -12.08
C GLU A 130 -14.61 14.54 -10.90
N GLY A 131 -14.49 14.00 -9.68
CA GLY A 131 -14.94 14.62 -8.45
C GLY A 131 -14.07 15.78 -7.96
N GLY A 132 -12.95 16.06 -8.63
CA GLY A 132 -12.06 17.20 -8.34
C GLY A 132 -11.02 16.94 -7.25
N TRP A 133 -10.85 15.70 -6.78
CA TRP A 133 -9.78 15.35 -5.85
C TRP A 133 -8.42 15.31 -6.55
N SER A 134 -7.41 15.84 -5.89
CA SER A 134 -6.02 15.71 -6.33
C SER A 134 -5.48 14.32 -5.98
N GLN A 135 -4.75 13.71 -6.91
CA GLN A 135 -4.17 12.36 -6.72
C GLN A 135 -2.66 12.37 -6.99
N ALA A 136 -1.92 11.58 -6.24
CA ALA A 136 -0.50 11.32 -6.44
C ALA A 136 -0.17 9.84 -6.20
N VAL A 137 0.97 9.37 -6.71
CA VAL A 137 1.52 8.04 -6.42
C VAL A 137 2.79 8.18 -5.63
N LEU A 138 2.92 7.40 -4.57
CA LEU A 138 4.11 7.30 -3.73
C LEU A 138 4.49 5.82 -3.55
N SER A 139 5.54 5.38 -4.24
CA SER A 139 5.94 3.97 -4.26
C SER A 139 7.38 3.76 -3.87
N ALA A 140 7.69 2.61 -3.33
CA ALA A 140 9.05 2.10 -3.16
C ALA A 140 9.69 1.65 -4.49
N TYR A 141 8.91 1.52 -5.54
CA TYR A 141 9.36 1.11 -6.87
C TYR A 141 10.19 2.21 -7.54
N SER A 142 11.07 1.82 -8.49
CA SER A 142 11.88 2.77 -9.24
C SER A 142 11.02 3.85 -9.92
N HIS A 143 11.38 5.13 -9.74
CA HIS A 143 10.61 6.25 -10.29
C HIS A 143 10.45 6.15 -11.81
N HIS A 144 11.51 5.80 -12.52
CA HIS A 144 11.48 5.68 -13.99
C HIS A 144 10.54 4.55 -14.43
N SER A 145 10.69 3.35 -13.82
CA SER A 145 9.84 2.20 -14.12
C SER A 145 8.39 2.45 -13.73
N LEU A 146 8.14 3.19 -12.64
CA LEU A 146 6.80 3.57 -12.19
C LEU A 146 6.11 4.48 -13.21
N ASP A 147 6.77 5.54 -13.67
CA ASP A 147 6.19 6.49 -14.64
C ASP A 147 5.86 5.81 -15.98
N GLU A 148 6.79 4.97 -16.48
CA GLU A 148 6.55 4.15 -17.67
C GLU A 148 5.34 3.24 -17.48
N PHE A 149 5.22 2.60 -16.31
CA PHE A 149 4.19 1.61 -16.06
C PHE A 149 2.81 2.24 -15.86
N LEU A 150 2.73 3.42 -15.22
CA LEU A 150 1.51 4.23 -15.17
C LEU A 150 1.04 4.64 -16.57
N GLY A 151 1.99 4.96 -17.45
CA GLY A 151 1.73 5.23 -18.88
C GLY A 151 1.20 4.01 -19.62
N HIS A 152 1.78 2.82 -19.37
CA HIS A 152 1.34 1.55 -19.98
C HIS A 152 -0.15 1.24 -19.71
N PHE A 153 -0.60 1.49 -18.47
CA PHE A 153 -2.01 1.30 -18.09
C PHE A 153 -2.93 2.49 -18.45
N GLY A 154 -2.37 3.59 -18.98
CA GLY A 154 -3.14 4.79 -19.31
C GLY A 154 -3.69 5.55 -18.09
N VAL A 155 -3.17 5.29 -16.89
CA VAL A 155 -3.61 5.92 -15.63
C VAL A 155 -2.75 7.11 -15.21
N ARG A 156 -1.58 7.33 -15.85
CA ARG A 156 -0.66 8.44 -15.56
C ARG A 156 -1.35 9.80 -15.49
N LYS A 157 -2.34 10.02 -16.33
CA LYS A 157 -3.11 11.27 -16.44
C LYS A 157 -3.91 11.64 -15.19
N TYR A 158 -4.18 10.70 -14.30
CA TYR A 158 -4.93 10.96 -13.06
C TYR A 158 -4.06 11.49 -11.92
N PHE A 159 -2.72 11.44 -12.06
CA PHE A 159 -1.80 11.80 -11.01
C PHE A 159 -1.10 13.12 -11.27
N ARG A 160 -1.25 14.05 -10.31
CA ARG A 160 -0.60 15.36 -10.32
C ARG A 160 0.89 15.25 -9.99
N SER A 161 1.27 14.29 -9.16
CA SER A 161 2.66 14.01 -8.79
C SER A 161 2.90 12.51 -8.71
N ILE A 162 4.13 12.08 -9.00
CA ILE A 162 4.59 10.71 -8.90
C ILE A 162 5.93 10.76 -8.17
N ALA A 163 6.06 9.95 -7.12
CA ALA A 163 7.31 9.73 -6.42
C ALA A 163 7.58 8.23 -6.30
N GLY A 164 8.65 7.80 -6.92
CA GLY A 164 9.24 6.47 -6.78
C GLY A 164 10.62 6.56 -6.16
N SER A 165 11.16 5.45 -5.71
CA SER A 165 12.52 5.37 -5.19
C SER A 165 13.55 5.67 -6.28
N ARG A 166 14.71 6.20 -5.86
CA ARG A 166 15.90 6.30 -6.71
C ARG A 166 16.72 5.01 -6.69
N ASP A 167 16.51 4.20 -5.66
CA ASP A 167 17.07 2.88 -5.51
C ASP A 167 15.94 1.85 -5.33
N HIS A 168 16.27 0.57 -5.50
CA HIS A 168 15.28 -0.52 -5.41
C HIS A 168 15.06 -1.02 -3.97
N TYR A 169 15.49 -0.28 -2.94
CA TYR A 169 15.52 -0.75 -1.56
C TYR A 169 14.46 -0.14 -0.64
N ALA A 170 13.51 0.60 -1.20
CA ALA A 170 12.41 1.25 -0.48
C ALA A 170 12.85 2.29 0.59
N ALA A 171 14.14 2.59 0.68
CA ALA A 171 14.63 3.66 1.52
C ALA A 171 14.13 5.01 0.98
N GLY A 172 13.57 5.85 1.88
CA GLY A 172 13.17 7.20 1.50
C GLY A 172 11.69 7.40 1.12
N LYS A 173 10.81 6.39 1.21
CA LYS A 173 9.37 6.57 0.93
C LYS A 173 8.77 7.72 1.76
N VAL A 174 9.14 7.84 3.04
CA VAL A 174 8.72 8.94 3.92
C VAL A 174 9.25 10.28 3.42
N GLU A 175 10.54 10.37 3.10
CA GLU A 175 11.17 11.61 2.62
C GLU A 175 10.53 12.08 1.32
N HIS A 176 10.33 11.17 0.37
CA HIS A 176 9.64 11.46 -0.89
C HIS A 176 8.20 11.91 -0.65
N GLY A 177 7.49 11.29 0.29
CA GLY A 177 6.13 11.67 0.65
C GLY A 177 6.04 13.06 1.28
N LEU A 178 6.92 13.40 2.22
CA LEU A 178 6.99 14.73 2.82
C LEU A 178 7.31 15.81 1.77
N LYS A 179 8.29 15.55 0.91
CA LYS A 179 8.62 16.43 -0.21
C LYS A 179 7.45 16.63 -1.18
N MET A 180 6.71 15.55 -1.47
CA MET A 180 5.50 15.61 -2.30
C MET A 180 4.43 16.51 -1.70
N LEU A 181 4.16 16.43 -0.38
CA LEU A 181 3.20 17.31 0.32
C LEU A 181 3.62 18.78 0.21
N GLU A 182 4.91 19.06 0.37
CA GLU A 182 5.47 20.42 0.25
C GLU A 182 5.33 20.95 -1.17
N GLU A 183 5.78 20.20 -2.19
CA GLU A 183 5.73 20.60 -3.60
C GLU A 183 4.31 20.79 -4.13
N LEU A 184 3.37 20.01 -3.65
CA LEU A 184 1.95 20.11 -4.01
C LEU A 184 1.21 21.19 -3.21
N HIS A 185 1.82 21.73 -2.15
CA HIS A 185 1.22 22.68 -1.22
C HIS A 185 -0.09 22.13 -0.60
N VAL A 186 -0.08 20.86 -0.20
CA VAL A 186 -1.23 20.18 0.40
C VAL A 186 -1.03 19.96 1.89
N SER A 187 -2.13 20.11 2.65
CA SER A 187 -2.10 19.89 4.10
C SER A 187 -2.09 18.38 4.41
N PRO A 188 -1.22 17.90 5.33
CA PRO A 188 -1.29 16.52 5.82
C PRO A 188 -2.67 16.14 6.34
N ARG A 189 -3.39 17.06 7.00
CA ARG A 189 -4.73 16.82 7.57
C ARG A 189 -5.82 16.65 6.51
N GLU A 190 -5.59 17.08 5.28
CA GLU A 190 -6.50 16.94 4.14
C GLU A 190 -6.01 15.88 3.16
N THR A 191 -5.01 15.08 3.56
CA THR A 191 -4.37 14.06 2.73
C THR A 191 -4.64 12.67 3.30
N LEU A 192 -5.00 11.76 2.44
CA LEU A 192 -5.20 10.33 2.73
C LEU A 192 -4.21 9.49 1.93
N LEU A 193 -3.48 8.61 2.60
CA LEU A 193 -2.66 7.58 1.97
C LEU A 193 -3.43 6.27 1.89
N ILE A 194 -3.43 5.63 0.72
CA ILE A 194 -4.06 4.34 0.49
C ILE A 194 -2.96 3.34 0.11
N GLY A 195 -2.87 2.23 0.84
CA GLY A 195 -1.86 1.20 0.65
C GLY A 195 -2.35 -0.20 1.02
N ASP A 196 -1.49 -1.21 0.84
CA ASP A 196 -1.80 -2.63 1.13
C ASP A 196 -0.82 -3.27 2.12
N THR A 197 0.11 -2.50 2.68
CA THR A 197 1.13 -3.01 3.60
C THR A 197 1.12 -2.29 4.95
N THR A 198 1.68 -2.96 5.98
CA THR A 198 1.95 -2.35 7.28
C THR A 198 2.90 -1.16 7.16
N HIS A 199 3.80 -1.20 6.18
CA HIS A 199 4.73 -0.11 5.91
C HIS A 199 4.01 1.17 5.43
N ASP A 200 2.91 1.07 4.68
CA ASP A 200 2.11 2.22 4.28
C ASP A 200 1.50 2.93 5.49
N ALA A 201 1.03 2.18 6.48
CA ALA A 201 0.55 2.75 7.74
C ALA A 201 1.66 3.47 8.51
N GLU A 202 2.87 2.91 8.54
CA GLU A 202 4.05 3.54 9.17
C GLU A 202 4.46 4.83 8.44
N VAL A 203 4.49 4.79 7.11
CA VAL A 203 4.78 5.95 6.26
C VAL A 203 3.74 7.06 6.50
N ALA A 204 2.46 6.74 6.44
CA ALA A 204 1.37 7.69 6.67
C ALA A 204 1.47 8.33 8.07
N LYS A 205 1.69 7.52 9.10
CA LYS A 205 1.88 7.99 10.48
C LYS A 205 3.06 8.98 10.58
N THR A 206 4.18 8.66 9.93
CA THR A 206 5.37 9.52 9.96
C THR A 206 5.17 10.81 9.19
N MET A 207 4.43 10.76 8.06
CA MET A 207 4.06 11.94 7.28
C MET A 207 2.98 12.79 7.96
N GLY A 208 2.28 12.26 8.99
CA GLY A 208 1.17 12.94 9.67
C GLY A 208 -0.10 12.99 8.83
N VAL A 209 -0.28 12.06 7.89
CA VAL A 209 -1.48 11.92 7.05
C VAL A 209 -2.33 10.75 7.54
N ASP A 210 -3.63 10.77 7.23
CA ASP A 210 -4.50 9.63 7.50
C ASP A 210 -4.18 8.45 6.54
N CYS A 211 -4.53 7.23 6.98
CA CYS A 211 -4.25 6.01 6.23
C CYS A 211 -5.49 5.13 6.09
N VAL A 212 -5.66 4.57 4.91
CA VAL A 212 -6.56 3.45 4.62
C VAL A 212 -5.76 2.31 4.05
N LEU A 213 -5.98 1.11 4.58
CA LEU A 213 -5.37 -0.11 4.05
C LEU A 213 -6.41 -0.96 3.30
N VAL A 214 -5.94 -1.63 2.25
CA VAL A 214 -6.74 -2.52 1.40
C VAL A 214 -6.06 -3.89 1.35
N PRO A 215 -6.71 -4.98 1.77
CA PRO A 215 -6.10 -6.31 1.82
C PRO A 215 -6.15 -6.99 0.45
N CYS A 216 -5.53 -6.40 -0.56
CA CYS A 216 -5.53 -6.89 -1.94
C CYS A 216 -4.13 -7.16 -2.49
N GLY A 217 -3.07 -6.96 -1.69
CA GLY A 217 -1.70 -7.02 -2.15
C GLY A 217 -0.78 -7.90 -1.30
N HIS A 218 0.25 -7.30 -0.74
CA HIS A 218 1.38 -8.03 -0.16
C HIS A 218 1.20 -8.46 1.30
N ASN A 219 0.31 -7.83 2.08
CA ASN A 219 0.12 -8.20 3.48
C ASN A 219 -1.27 -8.77 3.76
N SER A 220 -1.30 -9.78 4.64
CA SER A 220 -2.55 -10.41 5.06
C SER A 220 -3.46 -9.44 5.81
N ARG A 221 -4.77 -9.66 5.70
CA ARG A 221 -5.78 -8.88 6.43
C ARG A 221 -5.49 -8.80 7.93
N VAL A 222 -5.02 -9.88 8.54
CA VAL A 222 -4.72 -9.93 9.98
C VAL A 222 -3.61 -8.96 10.36
N ARG A 223 -2.55 -8.89 9.54
CA ARG A 223 -1.46 -7.92 9.75
C ARG A 223 -1.94 -6.48 9.60
N LEU A 224 -2.74 -6.22 8.57
CA LEU A 224 -3.28 -4.88 8.31
C LEU A 224 -4.23 -4.41 9.42
N GLN A 225 -5.06 -5.31 9.97
CA GLN A 225 -5.92 -5.00 11.12
C GLN A 225 -5.14 -4.57 12.36
N ALA A 226 -3.94 -5.13 12.56
CA ALA A 226 -3.08 -4.78 13.69
C ALA A 226 -2.51 -3.36 13.61
N CYS A 227 -2.54 -2.69 12.46
CA CYS A 227 -2.06 -1.33 12.29
C CYS A 227 -2.94 -0.27 12.97
N GLY A 228 -4.20 -0.60 13.30
CA GLY A 228 -5.12 0.32 13.97
C GLY A 228 -5.58 1.49 13.10
N VAL A 229 -5.46 1.38 11.78
CA VAL A 229 -5.98 2.33 10.79
C VAL A 229 -7.23 1.75 10.10
N VAL A 230 -7.92 2.57 9.31
CA VAL A 230 -9.09 2.11 8.57
C VAL A 230 -8.69 1.03 7.58
N LEU A 231 -9.39 -0.10 7.62
CA LEU A 231 -9.25 -1.21 6.67
C LEU A 231 -10.54 -1.35 5.88
N VAL A 232 -10.46 -1.26 4.56
CA VAL A 232 -11.60 -1.49 3.66
C VAL A 232 -11.52 -2.89 3.04
N GLU A 233 -12.63 -3.38 2.51
CA GLU A 233 -12.67 -4.73 1.92
C GLU A 233 -11.89 -4.83 0.60
N ASN A 234 -12.00 -3.80 -0.23
CA ASN A 234 -11.36 -3.68 -1.54
C ASN A 234 -11.47 -2.22 -2.01
N LEU A 235 -10.89 -1.90 -3.15
CA LEU A 235 -10.93 -0.54 -3.70
C LEU A 235 -12.36 -0.04 -3.97
N ALA A 236 -13.30 -0.92 -4.31
CA ALA A 236 -14.70 -0.53 -4.57
C ALA A 236 -15.47 -0.11 -3.29
N ALA A 237 -14.93 -0.41 -2.11
CA ALA A 237 -15.49 0.03 -0.84
C ALA A 237 -15.13 1.49 -0.48
N ILE A 238 -14.20 2.11 -1.22
CA ILE A 238 -13.85 3.52 -1.08
C ILE A 238 -14.98 4.36 -1.70
N ARG A 239 -15.64 5.19 -0.90
CA ARG A 239 -16.79 6.02 -1.30
C ARG A 239 -16.39 7.49 -1.45
N LEU A 240 -16.97 8.16 -2.45
CA LEU A 240 -16.71 9.59 -2.72
C LEU A 240 -17.64 10.54 -1.95
N ASP A 241 -18.74 10.02 -1.43
CA ASP A 241 -19.82 10.74 -0.73
C ASP A 241 -19.64 10.85 0.80
#